data_58644371fb20100c12cd771a5957a683
#
_entry.id   58644371fb20100c12cd771a5957a683
#
_cell.length_a   1.000
_cell.length_b   1.000
_cell.length_c   1.000
_cell.angle_alpha   90.00
_cell.angle_beta   90.00
_cell.angle_gamma   90.00
#
_symmetry.space_group_name_H-M   'P 1'
#
loop_
_entity.id
_entity.type
_entity.pdbx_description
1 polymer ?
#
loop_
_entity_poly.entity_id
_entity_poly.type
_entity_poly.pdbx_seq_one_letter_code
_entity_poly.pdbx_strand_id
1 'polypeptide(L)' 'MTFELTFIDGRAEIISGVDTYEQEGPMTTFFHSEGRGYVDSWSSMVASFRTIDVASVRRTDAAEIQAFA' A
#
# COMPACT_ATOMS: atom_id res chain seq x y z
N MET A 1 -5.30 -1.84 -7.64
CA MET A 1 -5.58 -1.11 -6.40
C MET A 1 -4.41 -0.20 -6.09
N THR A 2 -4.67 0.88 -5.43
CA THR A 2 -3.67 1.91 -5.19
C THR A 2 -3.70 2.32 -3.73
N PHE A 3 -2.53 2.53 -3.15
CA PHE A 3 -2.42 3.04 -1.79
C PHE A 3 -1.67 4.35 -1.80
N GLU A 4 -2.07 5.23 -0.90
CA GLU A 4 -1.37 6.48 -0.66
C GLU A 4 -0.73 6.40 0.73
N LEU A 5 0.58 6.57 0.77
CA LEU A 5 1.32 6.63 2.02
C LEU A 5 1.64 8.08 2.34
N THR A 6 1.43 8.45 3.59
CA THR A 6 1.91 9.73 4.09
C THR A 6 2.99 9.43 5.12
N PHE A 7 4.13 10.08 5.00
CA PHE A 7 5.24 9.88 5.91
C PHE A 7 5.24 10.95 6.98
N ILE A 8 5.93 10.66 8.07
CA ILE A 8 5.93 11.57 9.22
C ILE A 8 6.56 12.92 8.90
N ASP A 9 7.37 12.99 7.85
CA ASP A 9 7.98 14.26 7.43
C ASP A 9 7.09 15.05 6.47
N GLY A 10 5.87 14.57 6.23
CA GLY A 10 4.92 15.28 5.37
C GLY A 10 4.93 14.87 3.92
N ARG A 11 5.88 14.04 3.49
CA ARG A 11 5.89 13.56 2.11
C ARG A 11 4.79 12.54 1.92
N ALA A 12 4.36 12.40 0.67
CA ALA A 12 3.37 11.39 0.30
C ALA A 12 3.86 10.64 -0.91
N GLU A 13 3.47 9.37 -0.99
CA GLU A 13 3.85 8.52 -2.11
C GLU A 13 2.68 7.65 -2.51
N ILE A 14 2.50 7.47 -3.81
CA ILE A 14 1.41 6.66 -4.36
C ILE A 14 2.00 5.34 -4.82
N ILE A 15 1.43 4.23 -4.33
CA ILE A 15 1.87 2.90 -4.70
C ILE A 15 0.76 2.25 -5.49
N SER A 16 0.99 2.02 -6.77
CA SER A 16 0.02 1.40 -7.66
C SER A 16 0.39 -0.06 -7.94
N GLY A 17 -0.59 -0.84 -8.36
CA GLY A 17 -0.33 -2.22 -8.73
C GLY A 17 -0.20 -3.16 -7.55
N VAL A 18 -0.70 -2.76 -6.40
CA VAL A 18 -0.66 -3.58 -5.19
C VAL A 18 -2.08 -3.77 -4.70
N ASP A 19 -2.34 -4.85 -3.99
CA ASP A 19 -3.68 -5.11 -3.48
C ASP A 19 -3.68 -5.45 -1.99
N THR A 20 -2.52 -5.49 -1.35
CA THR A 20 -2.47 -5.73 0.09
C THR A 20 -1.14 -5.25 0.66
N TYR A 21 -1.08 -5.14 1.96
CA TYR A 21 0.17 -4.82 2.63
C TYR A 21 0.21 -5.50 3.99
N GLU A 22 1.43 -5.66 4.51
CA GLU A 22 1.63 -6.22 5.84
C GLU A 22 2.64 -5.39 6.60
N GLN A 23 2.41 -5.27 7.89
CA GLN A 23 3.37 -4.69 8.81
C GLN A 23 4.03 -5.83 9.56
N GLU A 24 5.30 -6.04 9.29
CA GLU A 24 6.06 -7.10 9.95
C GLU A 24 7.27 -6.47 10.62
N GLY A 25 7.29 -6.51 11.95
CA GLY A 25 8.38 -5.91 12.69
C GLY A 25 8.54 -4.45 12.29
N PRO A 26 9.75 -4.04 11.90
CA PRO A 26 10.00 -2.63 11.60
C PRO A 26 9.55 -2.21 10.19
N MET A 27 9.02 -3.12 9.38
CA MET A 27 8.74 -2.82 7.97
C MET A 27 7.28 -2.91 7.64
N THR A 28 6.84 -2.03 6.74
CA THR A 28 5.53 -2.07 6.12
C THR A 28 5.77 -2.38 4.64
N THR A 29 5.27 -3.51 4.18
CA THR A 29 5.57 -4.01 2.85
C THR A 29 4.30 -4.19 2.04
N PHE A 30 4.34 -3.74 0.80
CA PHE A 30 3.20 -3.80 -0.12
C PHE A 30 3.40 -4.91 -1.13
N PHE A 31 2.34 -5.66 -1.38
CA PHE A 31 2.38 -6.86 -2.20
C PHE A 31 1.33 -6.82 -3.30
N HIS A 32 1.63 -7.52 -4.37
CA HIS A 32 0.64 -7.86 -5.39
C HIS A 32 0.31 -9.34 -5.20
N SER A 33 -0.91 -9.64 -4.78
CA SER A 33 -1.34 -10.99 -4.47
C SER A 33 -2.39 -11.51 -5.46
N GLU A 34 -2.54 -10.84 -6.58
CA GLU A 34 -3.48 -11.21 -7.64
C GLU A 34 -4.92 -11.28 -7.13
N GLY A 35 -5.26 -10.35 -6.24
CA GLY A 35 -6.63 -10.26 -5.76
C GLY A 35 -6.99 -11.19 -4.62
N ARG A 36 -6.05 -12.00 -4.15
CA ARG A 36 -6.36 -12.93 -3.06
C ARG A 36 -6.58 -12.23 -1.73
N GLY A 37 -6.01 -11.02 -1.57
CA GLY A 37 -6.22 -10.24 -0.36
C GLY A 37 -5.38 -10.66 0.83
N TYR A 38 -4.46 -11.59 0.64
CA TYR A 38 -3.55 -12.00 1.70
C TYR A 38 -2.19 -12.34 1.09
N VAL A 39 -1.16 -12.27 1.91
CA VAL A 39 0.20 -12.53 1.47
C VAL A 39 0.50 -14.02 1.59
N ASP A 40 0.99 -14.61 0.51
CA ASP A 40 1.37 -16.01 0.49
C ASP A 40 2.63 -16.15 -0.39
N SER A 41 3.03 -17.39 -0.67
CA SER A 41 4.24 -17.63 -1.44
C SER A 41 4.12 -17.20 -2.91
N TRP A 42 2.92 -16.90 -3.36
CA TRP A 42 2.70 -16.45 -4.73
C TRP A 42 2.62 -14.93 -4.83
N SER A 43 2.66 -14.24 -3.70
CA SER A 43 2.59 -12.79 -3.68
C SER A 43 3.94 -12.19 -4.06
N SER A 44 3.90 -11.09 -4.80
CA SER A 44 5.11 -10.37 -5.21
C SER A 44 5.26 -9.12 -4.38
N MET A 45 6.43 -8.92 -3.79
CA MET A 45 6.72 -7.71 -3.06
C MET A 45 6.96 -6.57 -4.04
N VAL A 46 6.27 -5.46 -3.83
CA VAL A 46 6.39 -4.30 -4.70
C VAL A 46 7.24 -3.21 -4.06
N ALA A 47 6.99 -2.92 -2.78
CA ALA A 47 7.71 -1.86 -2.09
C ALA A 47 7.67 -2.12 -0.59
N SER A 48 8.68 -1.64 0.11
CA SER A 48 8.77 -1.82 1.54
C SER A 48 9.31 -0.54 2.17
N PHE A 49 8.72 -0.13 3.30
CA PHE A 49 9.09 1.10 3.98
C PHE A 49 9.24 0.81 5.47
N ARG A 50 10.04 1.62 6.15
CA ARG A 50 10.15 1.49 7.60
C ARG A 50 8.86 1.98 8.23
N THR A 51 8.29 1.17 9.09
CA THR A 51 6.99 1.47 9.70
C THR A 51 7.03 2.78 10.51
N ILE A 52 8.14 3.05 11.18
CA ILE A 52 8.23 4.26 11.99
C ILE A 52 8.20 5.54 11.17
N ASP A 53 8.45 5.45 9.86
CA ASP A 53 8.40 6.62 8.99
C ASP A 53 7.02 6.84 8.39
N VAL A 54 6.12 5.89 8.53
CA VAL A 54 4.81 5.95 7.90
C VAL A 54 3.80 6.51 8.89
N ALA A 55 3.16 7.61 8.50
CA ALA A 55 2.13 8.22 9.32
C ALA A 55 0.76 7.65 9.01
N SER A 56 0.47 7.38 7.74
CA SER A 56 -0.82 6.80 7.38
C SER A 56 -0.72 6.04 6.07
N VAL A 57 -1.61 5.05 5.93
CA VAL A 57 -1.77 4.30 4.70
C VAL A 57 -3.24 4.39 4.34
N ARG A 58 -3.53 4.83 3.13
CA ARG A 58 -4.91 4.97 2.68
C ARG A 58 -5.05 4.27 1.34
N ARG A 59 -6.11 3.49 1.21
CA ARG A 59 -6.41 2.87 -0.07
C ARG A 59 -7.22 3.84 -0.90
N THR A 60 -6.77 4.08 -2.13
CA THR A 60 -7.47 4.95 -3.06
C THR A 60 -7.71 4.16 -4.32
N ASP A 61 -8.97 3.92 -4.64
CA ASP A 61 -9.33 3.16 -5.83
C ASP A 61 -9.86 4.09 -6.90
N ALA A 62 -9.68 3.68 -8.14
CA ALA A 62 -10.16 4.46 -9.26
C ALA A 62 -11.66 4.70 -9.17
N ALA A 63 -12.38 3.75 -8.60
CA ALA A 63 -13.82 3.90 -8.47
C ALA A 63 -14.17 5.10 -7.61
N GLU A 64 -13.37 5.38 -6.61
CA GLU A 64 -13.64 6.51 -5.75
C GLU A 64 -13.44 7.81 -6.51
N ILE A 65 -12.47 7.84 -7.36
CA ILE A 65 -12.21 9.02 -8.16
C ILE A 65 -13.34 9.27 -9.11
N GLN A 66 -13.90 8.21 -9.64
CA GLN A 66 -14.98 8.34 -10.60
C GLN A 66 -16.29 8.73 -9.99
N ALA A 67 -16.43 8.55 -8.71
CA ALA A 67 -17.70 8.80 -8.06
C ALA A 67 -18.17 10.22 -8.24
N PHE A 68 -17.28 11.11 -8.60
CA PHE A 68 -17.63 12.50 -8.74
C PHE A 68 -17.15 13.11 -10.03
N ALA A 69 -16.84 12.28 -10.96
CA ALA A 69 -16.41 12.76 -12.26
C ALA A 69 -17.62 13.10 -13.11
#